data_f8f84ce8b3c53023c4d08f1f9eeff640
#
_entry.id   f8f84ce8b3c53023c4d08f1f9eeff640
#
_cell.length_a   1.000
_cell.length_b   1.000
_cell.length_c   1.000
_cell.angle_alpha   90.00
_cell.angle_beta   90.00
_cell.angle_gamma   90.00
#
_symmetry.space_group_name_H-M   'P 1'
#
loop_
_entity.id
_entity.type
_entity.pdbx_description
1 polymer ?
#
loop_
_entity_poly.entity_id
_entity_poly.type
_entity_poly.pdbx_seq_one_letter_code
_entity_poly.pdbx_strand_id
1 'polypeptide(L)'
;MSRLLVIGCGGVAQVAISKICQDSETFKEIMIASRTKSKCDDLKAKLEGKTNTKIETAALDADKVEEVIALIESYKPEAVLNVALPYQDLTIMDACLATGVHYIDTANYEAEDTEDPEWRAIYEKRCKELGFTAYFDYSWQWAYQEKFKEAGLTALLGSGFDPGVTSVFSAYALKHYFDEIHYIDILDCNGGDHGYPFATNFNPEINLREVSAPGSYWEDGKWVEVEAMSIKREYDFPQVGQKDMYLLHHEEIESLAKNIPDRKSTRLNSSH
;
A
#
# COMPACT_ATOMS: atom_id res chain seq x y z
N MET A 1 13.25 -17.26 -3.67
CA MET A 1 13.67 -15.89 -4.05
C MET A 1 15.06 -15.66 -3.51
N SER A 2 16.02 -15.27 -4.34
CA SER A 2 17.39 -15.06 -3.85
C SER A 2 17.72 -13.58 -3.68
N ARG A 3 17.22 -12.73 -4.56
CA ARG A 3 17.49 -11.28 -4.57
C ARG A 3 16.22 -10.46 -4.59
N LEU A 4 16.14 -9.48 -3.68
CA LEU A 4 15.04 -8.52 -3.59
C LEU A 4 15.60 -7.09 -3.63
N LEU A 5 15.05 -6.24 -4.47
CA LEU A 5 15.28 -4.80 -4.42
C LEU A 5 14.16 -4.15 -3.58
N VAL A 6 14.52 -3.43 -2.54
CA VAL A 6 13.59 -2.67 -1.71
C VAL A 6 13.79 -1.19 -2.00
N ILE A 7 12.77 -0.52 -2.51
CA ILE A 7 12.76 0.92 -2.79
C ILE A 7 12.00 1.62 -1.67
N GLY A 8 12.70 2.47 -0.94
CA GLY A 8 12.21 3.14 0.25
C GLY A 8 13.01 2.78 1.50
N CYS A 9 13.18 3.73 2.44
CA CYS A 9 13.88 3.56 3.70
C CYS A 9 13.22 4.37 4.83
N GLY A 10 11.89 4.50 4.78
CA GLY A 10 11.05 5.12 5.81
C GLY A 10 10.72 4.17 6.95
N GLY A 11 9.75 4.53 7.79
CA GLY A 11 9.32 3.73 8.94
C GLY A 11 8.85 2.32 8.55
N VAL A 12 7.94 2.22 7.58
CA VAL A 12 7.41 0.95 7.06
C VAL A 12 8.55 0.09 6.48
N ALA A 13 9.44 0.69 5.67
CA ALA A 13 10.57 0.00 5.09
C ALA A 13 11.49 -0.61 6.16
N GLN A 14 11.77 0.10 7.25
CA GLN A 14 12.63 -0.39 8.33
C GLN A 14 12.04 -1.64 9.00
N VAL A 15 10.72 -1.67 9.22
CA VAL A 15 10.04 -2.84 9.77
C VAL A 15 10.05 -3.99 8.77
N ALA A 16 9.65 -3.75 7.52
CA ALA A 16 9.61 -4.78 6.47
C ALA A 16 10.99 -5.40 6.25
N ILE A 17 12.03 -4.59 6.08
CA ILE A 17 13.42 -5.06 5.89
C ILE A 17 13.89 -5.86 7.11
N SER A 18 13.58 -5.40 8.33
CA SER A 18 13.94 -6.14 9.54
C SER A 18 13.26 -7.52 9.60
N LYS A 19 12.03 -7.63 9.11
CA LYS A 19 11.31 -8.92 9.01
C LYS A 19 11.86 -9.80 7.90
N ILE A 20 12.12 -9.24 6.72
CA ILE A 20 12.76 -9.94 5.60
C ILE A 20 14.10 -10.54 6.03
N CYS A 21 14.90 -9.80 6.78
CA CYS A 21 16.19 -10.25 7.29
C CYS A 21 16.11 -11.36 8.37
N GLN A 22 14.92 -11.68 8.89
CA GLN A 22 14.71 -12.84 9.78
C GLN A 22 14.57 -14.15 8.99
N ASP A 23 14.27 -14.07 7.69
CA ASP A 23 14.14 -15.24 6.81
C ASP A 23 15.24 -15.22 5.72
N SER A 24 16.47 -15.38 6.13
CA SER A 24 17.63 -15.37 5.23
C SER A 24 17.73 -16.63 4.34
N GLU A 25 16.94 -17.64 4.58
CA GLU A 25 16.84 -18.80 3.68
C GLU A 25 16.07 -18.42 2.40
N THR A 26 15.00 -17.66 2.55
CA THR A 26 14.20 -17.14 1.42
C THR A 26 14.88 -15.92 0.79
N PHE A 27 15.31 -14.96 1.60
CA PHE A 27 15.91 -13.70 1.15
C PHE A 27 17.42 -13.69 1.39
N LYS A 28 18.16 -14.26 0.45
CA LYS A 28 19.62 -14.38 0.57
C LYS A 28 20.35 -13.06 0.41
N GLU A 29 19.85 -12.22 -0.50
CA GLU A 29 20.42 -10.90 -0.80
C GLU A 29 19.30 -9.88 -0.92
N ILE A 30 19.48 -8.72 -0.32
CA ILE A 30 18.62 -7.56 -0.52
C ILE A 30 19.44 -6.33 -0.86
N MET A 31 18.87 -5.46 -1.70
CA MET A 31 19.38 -4.11 -1.89
C MET A 31 18.34 -3.11 -1.37
N ILE A 32 18.76 -2.18 -0.55
CA ILE A 32 17.93 -1.10 -0.04
C ILE A 32 18.29 0.17 -0.79
N ALA A 33 17.34 0.78 -1.47
CA ALA A 33 17.53 1.97 -2.27
C ALA A 33 16.61 3.12 -1.86
N SER A 34 17.14 4.32 -1.76
CA SER A 34 16.36 5.53 -1.53
C SER A 34 17.14 6.77 -1.95
N ARG A 35 16.49 7.91 -2.09
CA ARG A 35 17.14 9.20 -2.39
C ARG A 35 18.25 9.53 -1.39
N THR A 36 18.06 9.17 -0.14
CA THR A 36 19.03 9.41 0.95
C THR A 36 19.75 8.10 1.30
N LYS A 37 20.81 7.78 0.55
CA LYS A 37 21.58 6.53 0.74
C LYS A 37 22.08 6.33 2.17
N SER A 38 22.44 7.41 2.90
CA SER A 38 22.90 7.30 4.29
C SER A 38 21.88 6.65 5.22
N LYS A 39 20.57 6.88 5.01
CA LYS A 39 19.51 6.18 5.76
C LYS A 39 19.54 4.67 5.51
N CYS A 40 19.81 4.26 4.27
CA CYS A 40 19.95 2.84 3.92
C CYS A 40 21.20 2.23 4.57
N ASP A 41 22.31 2.96 4.57
CA ASP A 41 23.57 2.55 5.20
C ASP A 41 23.41 2.42 6.73
N ASP A 42 22.69 3.35 7.37
CA ASP A 42 22.40 3.30 8.81
C ASP A 42 21.52 2.07 9.16
N LEU A 43 20.52 1.77 8.33
CA LEU A 43 19.69 0.59 8.53
C LEU A 43 20.48 -0.69 8.33
N LYS A 44 21.32 -0.77 7.31
CA LYS A 44 22.24 -1.88 7.10
C LYS A 44 23.13 -2.09 8.32
N ALA A 45 23.74 -1.03 8.86
CA ALA A 45 24.59 -1.09 10.05
C ALA A 45 23.84 -1.60 11.29
N LYS A 46 22.56 -1.20 11.48
CA LYS A 46 21.71 -1.70 12.57
C LYS A 46 21.42 -3.21 12.49
N LEU A 47 21.44 -3.77 11.29
CA LEU A 47 21.13 -5.18 11.00
C LEU A 47 22.41 -6.03 10.93
N GLU A 48 23.59 -5.42 10.91
CA GLU A 48 24.86 -6.13 10.86
C GLU A 48 25.03 -7.08 12.06
N GLY A 49 25.41 -8.32 11.77
CA GLY A 49 25.54 -9.38 12.78
C GLY A 49 24.21 -9.94 13.31
N LYS A 50 23.06 -9.44 12.85
CA LYS A 50 21.72 -9.92 13.24
C LYS A 50 21.04 -10.76 12.19
N THR A 51 21.59 -10.85 10.99
CA THR A 51 21.05 -11.61 9.87
C THR A 51 22.14 -12.24 9.03
N ASN A 52 21.80 -13.31 8.33
CA ASN A 52 22.65 -13.90 7.30
C ASN A 52 22.28 -13.38 5.90
N THR A 53 21.26 -12.56 5.76
CA THR A 53 20.91 -11.90 4.50
C THR A 53 22.00 -10.89 4.14
N LYS A 54 22.55 -11.00 2.94
CA LYS A 54 23.50 -10.01 2.43
C LYS A 54 22.75 -8.72 2.09
N ILE A 55 23.18 -7.59 2.67
CA ILE A 55 22.54 -6.29 2.47
C ILE A 55 23.45 -5.38 1.65
N GLU A 56 22.95 -4.88 0.54
CA GLU A 56 23.56 -3.82 -0.26
C GLU A 56 22.71 -2.54 -0.18
N THR A 57 23.29 -1.41 -0.50
CA THR A 57 22.61 -0.11 -0.45
C THR A 57 22.92 0.72 -1.67
N ALA A 58 21.94 1.49 -2.15
CA ALA A 58 22.09 2.39 -3.28
C ALA A 58 21.41 3.74 -3.05
N ALA A 59 21.90 4.79 -3.71
CA ALA A 59 21.14 6.00 -3.93
C ALA A 59 20.22 5.76 -5.14
N LEU A 60 18.96 6.19 -5.06
CA LEU A 60 18.01 6.06 -6.15
C LEU A 60 16.97 7.19 -6.08
N ASP A 61 16.78 7.87 -7.19
CA ASP A 61 15.63 8.72 -7.41
C ASP A 61 14.56 7.92 -8.17
N ALA A 62 13.55 7.44 -7.45
CA ALA A 62 12.51 6.59 -8.00
C ALA A 62 11.46 7.35 -8.83
N ASP A 63 11.55 8.68 -8.92
CA ASP A 63 10.79 9.49 -9.87
C ASP A 63 11.33 9.36 -11.30
N LYS A 64 12.53 8.80 -11.45
CA LYS A 64 13.22 8.63 -12.74
C LYS A 64 13.26 7.17 -13.16
N VAL A 65 12.42 6.81 -14.11
CA VAL A 65 12.32 5.44 -14.61
C VAL A 65 13.66 4.87 -15.07
N GLU A 66 14.49 5.67 -15.71
CA GLU A 66 15.81 5.25 -16.24
C GLU A 66 16.81 4.89 -15.11
N GLU A 67 16.75 5.60 -13.97
CA GLU A 67 17.58 5.29 -12.81
C GLU A 67 17.12 3.97 -12.17
N VAL A 68 15.81 3.74 -12.09
CA VAL A 68 15.24 2.47 -11.57
C VAL A 68 15.62 1.32 -12.49
N ILE A 69 15.47 1.46 -13.82
CA ILE A 69 15.89 0.45 -14.81
C ILE A 69 17.37 0.11 -14.65
N ALA A 70 18.24 1.13 -14.61
CA ALA A 70 19.68 0.92 -14.49
C ALA A 70 20.05 0.17 -13.19
N LEU A 71 19.37 0.47 -12.09
CA LEU A 71 19.59 -0.22 -10.83
C LEU A 71 19.13 -1.67 -10.89
N ILE A 72 17.94 -1.94 -11.45
CA ILE A 72 17.42 -3.29 -11.63
C ILE A 72 18.35 -4.12 -12.53
N GLU A 73 18.79 -3.58 -13.65
CA GLU A 73 19.70 -4.27 -14.58
C GLU A 73 21.06 -4.60 -13.95
N SER A 74 21.58 -3.72 -13.11
CA SER A 74 22.86 -3.92 -12.42
C SER A 74 22.76 -4.93 -11.29
N TYR A 75 21.71 -4.87 -10.48
CA TYR A 75 21.51 -5.72 -9.32
C TYR A 75 20.85 -7.07 -9.65
N LYS A 76 19.99 -7.09 -10.66
CA LYS A 76 19.24 -8.27 -11.15
C LYS A 76 18.39 -8.92 -10.05
N PRO A 77 17.46 -8.20 -9.44
CA PRO A 77 16.54 -8.77 -8.47
C PRO A 77 15.49 -9.65 -9.15
N GLU A 78 14.87 -10.57 -8.42
CA GLU A 78 13.70 -11.33 -8.87
C GLU A 78 12.42 -10.51 -8.70
N ALA A 79 12.38 -9.67 -7.70
CA ALA A 79 11.25 -8.77 -7.43
C ALA A 79 11.72 -7.42 -6.88
N VAL A 80 10.87 -6.42 -7.08
CA VAL A 80 10.97 -5.10 -6.46
C VAL A 80 9.86 -4.98 -5.41
N LEU A 81 10.23 -4.65 -4.17
CA LEU A 81 9.31 -4.23 -3.11
C LEU A 81 9.35 -2.70 -3.02
N ASN A 82 8.27 -2.08 -3.39
CA ASN A 82 8.08 -0.64 -3.25
C ASN A 82 7.45 -0.32 -1.89
N VAL A 83 8.19 0.36 -1.05
CA VAL A 83 7.77 0.93 0.24
C VAL A 83 8.22 2.39 0.35
N ALA A 84 8.31 3.04 -0.82
CA ALA A 84 8.48 4.47 -0.97
C ALA A 84 7.14 5.20 -0.78
N LEU A 85 7.07 6.45 -1.22
CA LEU A 85 5.81 7.18 -1.25
C LEU A 85 4.97 6.73 -2.47
N PRO A 86 3.64 6.87 -2.41
CA PRO A 86 2.74 6.39 -3.47
C PRO A 86 2.95 7.07 -4.83
N TYR A 87 3.58 8.23 -4.85
CA TYR A 87 3.86 9.00 -6.07
C TYR A 87 4.79 8.26 -7.07
N GLN A 88 5.62 7.32 -6.61
CA GLN A 88 6.59 6.60 -7.43
C GLN A 88 6.08 5.28 -8.00
N ASP A 89 4.87 4.83 -7.64
CA ASP A 89 4.38 3.50 -7.98
C ASP A 89 4.43 3.21 -9.48
N LEU A 90 3.89 4.11 -10.31
CA LEU A 90 3.82 3.89 -11.75
C LEU A 90 5.20 3.90 -12.41
N THR A 91 6.11 4.76 -11.95
CA THR A 91 7.49 4.82 -12.43
C THR A 91 8.23 3.52 -12.16
N ILE A 92 8.04 2.96 -10.95
CA ILE A 92 8.65 1.68 -10.58
C ILE A 92 8.01 0.52 -11.34
N MET A 93 6.68 0.54 -11.56
CA MET A 93 5.97 -0.47 -12.37
C MET A 93 6.45 -0.46 -13.83
N ASP A 94 6.65 0.73 -14.43
CA ASP A 94 7.21 0.87 -15.78
C ASP A 94 8.62 0.25 -15.87
N ALA A 95 9.47 0.53 -14.87
CA ALA A 95 10.80 -0.05 -14.80
C ALA A 95 10.77 -1.58 -14.63
N CYS A 96 9.87 -2.11 -13.80
CA CYS A 96 9.68 -3.54 -13.62
C CYS A 96 9.24 -4.24 -14.91
N LEU A 97 8.31 -3.64 -15.65
CA LEU A 97 7.88 -4.15 -16.97
C LEU A 97 9.03 -4.13 -17.98
N ALA A 98 9.78 -3.03 -18.05
CA ALA A 98 10.89 -2.88 -18.99
C ALA A 98 12.02 -3.89 -18.75
N THR A 99 12.20 -4.31 -17.50
CA THR A 99 13.30 -5.21 -17.08
C THR A 99 12.87 -6.65 -16.82
N GLY A 100 11.58 -6.95 -16.88
CA GLY A 100 11.07 -8.31 -16.67
C GLY A 100 11.10 -8.76 -15.21
N VAL A 101 10.83 -7.87 -14.25
CA VAL A 101 10.91 -8.13 -12.80
C VAL A 101 9.54 -8.01 -12.16
N HIS A 102 9.24 -8.84 -11.16
CA HIS A 102 7.99 -8.79 -10.39
C HIS A 102 7.93 -7.55 -9.52
N TYR A 103 6.71 -7.03 -9.31
CA TYR A 103 6.44 -5.83 -8.52
C TYR A 103 5.58 -6.14 -7.30
N ILE A 104 5.87 -5.49 -6.17
CA ILE A 104 5.09 -5.56 -4.93
C ILE A 104 5.05 -4.16 -4.33
N ASP A 105 3.88 -3.70 -3.89
CA ASP A 105 3.72 -2.47 -3.12
C ASP A 105 2.87 -2.66 -1.87
N THR A 106 2.70 -1.57 -1.11
CA THR A 106 1.93 -1.55 0.14
C THR A 106 0.84 -0.48 0.15
N ALA A 107 0.68 0.27 -0.93
CA ALA A 107 -0.27 1.36 -1.08
C ALA A 107 -0.71 1.50 -2.53
N ASN A 108 -1.64 2.41 -2.80
CA ASN A 108 -2.06 2.79 -4.14
C ASN A 108 -1.28 4.01 -4.64
N TYR A 109 -1.22 4.16 -5.96
CA TYR A 109 -0.66 5.36 -6.59
C TYR A 109 -1.51 6.59 -6.26
N GLU A 110 -0.82 7.66 -5.89
CA GLU A 110 -1.39 8.98 -5.80
C GLU A 110 -0.68 9.93 -6.78
N ALA A 111 -1.44 10.69 -7.57
CA ALA A 111 -0.86 11.77 -8.36
C ALA A 111 -0.42 12.92 -7.43
N GLU A 112 0.71 13.55 -7.72
CA GLU A 112 1.25 14.64 -6.89
C GLU A 112 0.28 15.82 -6.73
N ASP A 113 -0.62 16.02 -7.68
CA ASP A 113 -1.62 17.10 -7.66
C ASP A 113 -3.00 16.57 -8.00
N THR A 114 -3.63 15.87 -7.03
CA THR A 114 -4.98 15.32 -7.15
C THR A 114 -6.07 16.38 -7.14
N GLU A 115 -5.76 17.61 -6.73
CA GLU A 115 -6.69 18.75 -6.78
C GLU A 115 -6.74 19.39 -8.17
N ASP A 116 -5.79 19.08 -9.08
CA ASP A 116 -5.80 19.58 -10.45
C ASP A 116 -6.99 18.98 -11.23
N PRO A 117 -7.94 19.82 -11.70
CA PRO A 117 -9.11 19.34 -12.44
C PRO A 117 -8.76 18.59 -13.73
N GLU A 118 -7.62 18.87 -14.35
CA GLU A 118 -7.17 18.22 -15.58
C GLU A 118 -6.72 16.79 -15.27
N TRP A 119 -5.96 16.57 -14.22
CA TRP A 119 -5.58 15.24 -13.74
C TRP A 119 -6.79 14.42 -13.30
N ARG A 120 -7.72 15.06 -12.58
CA ARG A 120 -8.95 14.41 -12.15
C ARG A 120 -9.80 13.94 -13.34
N ALA A 121 -9.92 14.74 -14.38
CA ALA A 121 -10.65 14.35 -15.60
C ALA A 121 -9.98 13.19 -16.34
N ILE A 122 -8.67 13.14 -16.40
CA ILE A 122 -7.90 12.01 -16.96
C ILE A 122 -8.15 10.75 -16.15
N TYR A 123 -8.10 10.83 -14.85
CA TYR A 123 -8.37 9.75 -13.93
C TYR A 123 -9.77 9.19 -14.08
N GLU A 124 -10.79 10.03 -14.03
CA GLU A 124 -12.20 9.63 -14.19
C GLU A 124 -12.46 8.94 -15.54
N LYS A 125 -11.87 9.48 -16.62
CA LYS A 125 -11.96 8.86 -17.94
C LYS A 125 -11.35 7.46 -17.94
N ARG A 126 -10.18 7.29 -17.33
CA ARG A 126 -9.47 6.00 -17.27
C ARG A 126 -10.23 4.97 -16.43
N CYS A 127 -10.77 5.39 -15.28
CA CYS A 127 -11.65 4.54 -14.47
C CYS A 127 -12.85 4.03 -15.26
N LYS A 128 -13.46 4.91 -16.04
CA LYS A 128 -14.60 4.57 -16.91
C LYS A 128 -14.23 3.60 -18.02
N GLU A 129 -13.09 3.80 -18.68
CA GLU A 129 -12.59 2.91 -19.74
C GLU A 129 -12.24 1.51 -19.21
N LEU A 130 -11.77 1.42 -17.99
CA LEU A 130 -11.46 0.16 -17.31
C LEU A 130 -12.69 -0.54 -16.70
N GLY A 131 -13.88 0.09 -16.80
CA GLY A 131 -15.10 -0.44 -16.19
C GLY A 131 -15.09 -0.39 -14.65
N PHE A 132 -14.26 0.46 -14.08
CA PHE A 132 -14.09 0.63 -12.67
C PHE A 132 -14.89 1.83 -12.17
N THR A 133 -15.66 1.67 -11.10
CA THR A 133 -16.60 2.69 -10.60
C THR A 133 -16.15 3.39 -9.33
N ALA A 134 -15.07 2.94 -8.71
CA ALA A 134 -14.52 3.61 -7.53
C ALA A 134 -13.66 4.82 -7.91
N TYR A 135 -13.72 5.82 -7.11
CA TYR A 135 -13.01 7.08 -7.28
C TYR A 135 -11.48 6.99 -7.08
N PHE A 136 -10.98 5.86 -6.67
CA PHE A 136 -9.64 5.69 -6.18
C PHE A 136 -8.89 4.71 -7.07
N ASP A 137 -7.90 4.75 -7.09
CA ASP A 137 -6.51 4.88 -6.87
C ASP A 137 -5.79 3.65 -7.40
N TYR A 138 -6.25 2.43 -7.15
CA TYR A 138 -5.77 1.23 -7.81
C TYR A 138 -6.09 1.16 -9.29
N SER A 139 -7.02 1.96 -9.81
CA SER A 139 -7.32 1.99 -11.24
C SER A 139 -6.11 2.36 -12.08
N TRP A 140 -5.21 3.19 -11.57
CA TRP A 140 -3.94 3.51 -12.22
C TRP A 140 -3.04 2.29 -12.34
N GLN A 141 -2.87 1.56 -11.26
CA GLN A 141 -2.05 0.35 -11.22
C GLN A 141 -2.75 -0.81 -11.94
N TRP A 142 -4.07 -0.94 -11.84
CA TRP A 142 -4.82 -1.95 -12.60
C TRP A 142 -4.80 -1.72 -14.10
N ALA A 143 -4.55 -0.51 -14.58
CA ALA A 143 -4.31 -0.25 -16.00
C ALA A 143 -3.08 -1.02 -16.55
N TYR A 144 -2.21 -1.46 -15.68
CA TYR A 144 -1.04 -2.27 -16.03
C TYR A 144 -1.34 -3.78 -16.10
N GLN A 145 -2.52 -4.22 -15.70
CA GLN A 145 -2.87 -5.65 -15.57
C GLN A 145 -2.53 -6.46 -16.81
N GLU A 146 -3.00 -6.04 -17.99
CA GLU A 146 -2.74 -6.79 -19.22
C GLU A 146 -1.26 -6.76 -19.60
N LYS A 147 -0.56 -5.66 -19.38
CA LYS A 147 0.88 -5.57 -19.67
C LYS A 147 1.70 -6.54 -18.80
N PHE A 148 1.41 -6.61 -17.49
CA PHE A 148 2.07 -7.57 -16.59
C PHE A 148 1.74 -9.02 -16.97
N LYS A 149 0.48 -9.29 -17.30
CA LYS A 149 0.02 -10.60 -17.71
C LYS A 149 0.66 -11.07 -19.02
N GLU A 150 0.73 -10.21 -20.04
CA GLU A 150 1.41 -10.49 -21.32
C GLU A 150 2.89 -10.72 -21.12
N ALA A 151 3.54 -9.99 -20.21
CA ALA A 151 4.95 -10.19 -19.86
C ALA A 151 5.20 -11.42 -18.97
N GLY A 152 4.17 -12.12 -18.52
CA GLY A 152 4.30 -13.24 -17.56
C GLY A 152 4.75 -12.81 -16.16
N LEU A 153 4.52 -11.55 -15.80
CA LEU A 153 4.93 -10.95 -14.55
C LEU A 153 3.77 -10.85 -13.56
N THR A 154 4.10 -10.74 -12.29
CA THR A 154 3.14 -10.48 -11.21
C THR A 154 3.35 -9.10 -10.64
N ALA A 155 2.28 -8.32 -10.51
CA ALA A 155 2.22 -7.15 -9.65
C ALA A 155 1.28 -7.48 -8.47
N LEU A 156 1.80 -7.47 -7.25
CA LEU A 156 1.02 -7.64 -6.03
C LEU A 156 0.83 -6.25 -5.40
N LEU A 157 -0.41 -5.77 -5.45
CA LEU A 157 -0.77 -4.43 -5.03
C LEU A 157 -1.34 -4.42 -3.61
N GLY A 158 -1.04 -3.38 -2.84
CA GLY A 158 -1.59 -3.19 -1.51
C GLY A 158 -1.25 -4.31 -0.53
N SER A 159 0.00 -4.79 -0.54
CA SER A 159 0.44 -5.89 0.32
C SER A 159 0.98 -5.38 1.66
N GLY A 160 0.25 -4.45 2.28
CA GLY A 160 0.54 -3.90 3.60
C GLY A 160 -0.30 -4.54 4.70
N PHE A 161 -0.57 -3.77 5.74
CA PHE A 161 -1.52 -4.15 6.78
C PHE A 161 -2.93 -3.72 6.37
N ASP A 162 -3.05 -2.47 5.98
CA ASP A 162 -4.26 -1.75 5.62
C ASP A 162 -3.88 -0.77 4.48
N PRO A 163 -4.07 -1.18 3.23
CA PRO A 163 -4.58 -2.45 2.70
C PRO A 163 -3.62 -3.64 2.79
N GLY A 164 -4.18 -4.86 2.77
CA GLY A 164 -3.45 -6.12 2.64
C GLY A 164 -3.92 -7.18 3.63
N VAL A 165 -3.49 -7.13 4.88
CA VAL A 165 -3.88 -8.09 5.93
C VAL A 165 -5.38 -8.09 6.15
N THR A 166 -6.03 -6.93 6.13
CA THR A 166 -7.50 -6.79 6.22
C THR A 166 -8.22 -7.55 5.11
N SER A 167 -7.73 -7.46 3.88
CA SER A 167 -8.27 -8.21 2.74
C SER A 167 -8.05 -9.72 2.89
N VAL A 168 -6.86 -10.14 3.37
CA VAL A 168 -6.56 -11.55 3.63
C VAL A 168 -7.45 -12.11 4.74
N PHE A 169 -7.68 -11.38 5.82
CA PHE A 169 -8.57 -11.82 6.90
C PHE A 169 -10.01 -11.95 6.42
N SER A 170 -10.50 -11.03 5.60
CA SER A 170 -11.84 -11.09 5.01
C SER A 170 -11.99 -12.31 4.11
N ALA A 171 -11.02 -12.56 3.23
CA ALA A 171 -11.00 -13.74 2.36
C ALA A 171 -10.88 -15.05 3.15
N TYR A 172 -10.06 -15.07 4.20
CA TYR A 172 -9.90 -16.24 5.08
C TYR A 172 -11.20 -16.53 5.85
N ALA A 173 -11.86 -15.49 6.36
CA ALA A 173 -13.14 -15.63 7.05
C ALA A 173 -14.22 -16.19 6.12
N LEU A 174 -14.34 -15.67 4.90
CA LEU A 174 -15.26 -16.19 3.89
C LEU A 174 -14.98 -17.68 3.58
N LYS A 175 -13.70 -18.02 3.43
CA LYS A 175 -13.31 -19.40 3.08
C LYS A 175 -13.57 -20.42 4.19
N HIS A 176 -13.44 -20.02 5.46
CA HIS A 176 -13.35 -20.98 6.58
C HIS A 176 -14.47 -20.87 7.61
N TYR A 177 -15.16 -19.72 7.70
CA TYR A 177 -16.10 -19.45 8.78
C TYR A 177 -17.48 -19.01 8.32
N PHE A 178 -17.61 -18.48 7.10
CA PHE A 178 -18.87 -17.94 6.59
C PHE A 178 -19.22 -18.56 5.23
N ASP A 179 -20.50 -18.87 5.05
CA ASP A 179 -21.03 -19.26 3.73
C ASP A 179 -21.23 -18.01 2.84
N GLU A 180 -21.52 -16.86 3.47
CA GLU A 180 -21.78 -15.59 2.83
C GLU A 180 -21.35 -14.44 3.74
N ILE A 181 -20.80 -13.36 3.17
CA ILE A 181 -20.48 -12.13 3.89
C ILE A 181 -21.47 -11.04 3.49
N HIS A 182 -22.28 -10.60 4.44
CA HIS A 182 -23.24 -9.51 4.21
C HIS A 182 -22.65 -8.13 4.52
N TYR A 183 -21.71 -8.05 5.44
CA TYR A 183 -21.17 -6.82 5.94
C TYR A 183 -19.70 -6.97 6.32
N ILE A 184 -18.87 -6.03 5.87
CA ILE A 184 -17.48 -5.89 6.29
C ILE A 184 -17.33 -4.50 6.89
N ASP A 185 -16.79 -4.44 8.08
CA ASP A 185 -16.51 -3.21 8.79
C ASP A 185 -15.12 -3.33 9.40
N ILE A 186 -14.21 -2.52 8.88
CA ILE A 186 -12.82 -2.50 9.32
C ILE A 186 -12.69 -1.33 10.30
N LEU A 187 -12.17 -1.63 11.48
CA LEU A 187 -11.92 -0.63 12.52
C LEU A 187 -10.47 -0.75 12.94
N ASP A 188 -9.73 0.31 12.81
CA ASP A 188 -8.36 0.42 13.26
C ASP A 188 -8.19 1.61 14.21
N CYS A 189 -7.24 1.50 15.13
CA CYS A 189 -6.87 2.59 16.00
C CYS A 189 -5.41 2.53 16.38
N ASN A 190 -4.79 3.68 16.60
CA ASN A 190 -3.49 3.74 17.23
C ASN A 190 -3.65 3.49 18.75
N GLY A 191 -3.16 2.34 19.20
CA GLY A 191 -3.13 1.96 20.62
C GLY A 191 -1.84 2.36 21.34
N GLY A 192 -0.90 3.01 20.64
CA GLY A 192 0.37 3.44 21.21
C GLY A 192 0.30 4.80 21.89
N ASP A 193 1.35 5.10 22.66
CA ASP A 193 1.61 6.42 23.24
C ASP A 193 3.01 6.87 22.82
N HIS A 194 3.09 7.98 22.11
CA HIS A 194 4.34 8.58 21.66
C HIS A 194 4.84 9.68 22.61
N GLY A 195 4.12 9.98 23.68
CA GLY A 195 4.43 11.05 24.62
C GLY A 195 4.18 12.47 24.09
N TYR A 196 3.46 12.60 22.97
CA TYR A 196 3.10 13.86 22.34
C TYR A 196 1.58 13.95 22.14
N PRO A 197 0.99 15.17 22.23
CA PRO A 197 -0.45 15.35 21.99
C PRO A 197 -0.93 14.93 20.60
N PHE A 198 -0.04 15.01 19.60
CA PHE A 198 -0.26 14.55 18.25
C PHE A 198 1.00 13.82 17.76
N ALA A 199 0.82 12.61 17.29
CA ALA A 199 1.86 11.82 16.65
C ALA A 199 1.25 10.81 15.68
N THR A 200 1.95 10.53 14.60
CA THR A 200 1.59 9.51 13.62
C THR A 200 2.77 8.57 13.36
N ASN A 201 2.49 7.33 13.02
CA ASN A 201 3.49 6.31 12.74
C ASN A 201 4.01 6.36 11.30
N PHE A 202 3.37 7.09 10.41
CA PHE A 202 3.79 7.26 9.04
C PHE A 202 3.66 8.74 8.57
N ASN A 203 3.65 9.01 7.29
CA ASN A 203 3.70 10.37 6.79
C ASN A 203 2.52 11.22 7.29
N PRO A 204 2.77 12.32 8.04
CA PRO A 204 1.69 13.16 8.56
C PRO A 204 0.83 13.83 7.48
N GLU A 205 1.41 14.10 6.30
CA GLU A 205 0.68 14.69 5.19
C GLU A 205 -0.41 13.74 4.68
N ILE A 206 -0.08 12.45 4.50
CA ILE A 206 -1.05 11.44 4.08
C ILE A 206 -2.19 11.32 5.08
N ASN A 207 -1.91 11.24 6.38
CA ASN A 207 -2.95 11.24 7.41
C ASN A 207 -3.88 12.47 7.34
N LEU A 208 -3.30 13.66 7.14
CA LEU A 208 -4.10 14.89 7.02
C LEU A 208 -4.98 14.88 5.78
N ARG A 209 -4.50 14.35 4.67
CA ARG A 209 -5.26 14.21 3.42
C ARG A 209 -6.41 13.22 3.60
N GLU A 210 -6.16 12.04 4.20
CA GLU A 210 -7.20 11.04 4.49
C GLU A 210 -8.36 11.62 5.31
N VAL A 211 -8.06 12.29 6.43
CA VAL A 211 -9.11 12.85 7.30
C VAL A 211 -9.81 14.07 6.68
N SER A 212 -9.21 14.71 5.70
CA SER A 212 -9.77 15.86 5.00
C SER A 212 -10.56 15.47 3.75
N ALA A 213 -10.37 14.27 3.24
CA ALA A 213 -11.08 13.76 2.08
C ALA A 213 -12.50 13.30 2.45
N PRO A 214 -13.44 13.33 1.49
CA PRO A 214 -14.75 12.70 1.68
C PRO A 214 -14.60 11.22 2.05
N GLY A 215 -15.40 10.77 3.02
CA GLY A 215 -15.49 9.35 3.33
C GLY A 215 -16.32 8.62 2.28
N SER A 216 -16.03 7.34 2.04
CA SER A 216 -16.84 6.54 1.15
C SER A 216 -16.98 5.09 1.62
N TYR A 217 -18.03 4.43 1.15
CA TYR A 217 -18.27 3.02 1.39
C TYR A 217 -19.08 2.40 0.25
N TRP A 218 -19.01 1.08 0.16
CA TRP A 218 -19.80 0.31 -0.79
C TRP A 218 -21.06 -0.24 -0.14
N GLU A 219 -22.23 0.01 -0.73
CA GLU A 219 -23.52 -0.49 -0.24
C GLU A 219 -24.47 -0.77 -1.41
N ASP A 220 -25.16 -1.90 -1.37
CA ASP A 220 -26.15 -2.32 -2.37
C ASP A 220 -25.68 -2.18 -3.84
N GLY A 221 -24.44 -2.56 -4.11
CA GLY A 221 -23.87 -2.57 -5.45
C GLY A 221 -23.40 -1.20 -5.96
N LYS A 222 -23.26 -0.20 -5.10
CA LYS A 222 -22.83 1.16 -5.48
C LYS A 222 -21.97 1.81 -4.42
N TRP A 223 -21.17 2.78 -4.85
CA TRP A 223 -20.44 3.67 -3.96
C TRP A 223 -21.35 4.74 -3.37
N VAL A 224 -21.16 5.01 -2.09
CA VAL A 224 -21.79 6.09 -1.35
C VAL A 224 -20.68 6.97 -0.79
N GLU A 225 -20.72 8.26 -1.14
CA GLU A 225 -19.80 9.27 -0.63
C GLU A 225 -20.49 10.09 0.45
N VAL A 226 -19.73 10.47 1.48
CA VAL A 226 -20.18 11.31 2.60
C VAL A 226 -19.15 12.40 2.87
N GLU A 227 -19.57 13.49 3.49
CA GLU A 227 -18.65 14.57 3.88
C GLU A 227 -17.56 14.04 4.83
N ALA A 228 -16.37 14.63 4.72
CA ALA A 228 -15.23 14.29 5.57
C ALA A 228 -15.61 14.29 7.05
N MET A 229 -15.25 13.23 7.79
CA MET A 229 -15.47 13.07 9.21
C MET A 229 -16.94 13.17 9.66
N SER A 230 -17.93 13.09 8.74
CA SER A 230 -19.35 13.31 9.05
C SER A 230 -20.03 12.14 9.77
N ILE A 231 -19.53 10.92 9.58
CA ILE A 231 -20.03 9.72 10.25
C ILE A 231 -19.08 9.33 11.37
N LYS A 232 -19.58 9.42 12.59
CA LYS A 232 -18.82 9.08 13.80
C LYS A 232 -19.56 8.02 14.62
N ARG A 233 -18.80 7.10 15.23
CA ARG A 233 -19.29 6.21 16.28
C ARG A 233 -18.21 5.94 17.32
N GLU A 234 -18.60 5.56 18.51
CA GLU A 234 -17.68 5.06 19.54
C GLU A 234 -17.51 3.54 19.39
N TYR A 235 -16.29 3.06 19.64
CA TYR A 235 -15.99 1.64 19.69
C TYR A 235 -15.04 1.35 20.84
N ASP A 236 -15.32 0.28 21.60
CA ASP A 236 -14.48 -0.17 22.71
C ASP A 236 -13.52 -1.27 22.24
N PHE A 237 -12.28 -0.88 21.97
CA PHE A 237 -11.26 -1.83 21.52
C PHE A 237 -10.73 -2.65 22.70
N PRO A 238 -10.67 -3.98 22.59
CA PRO A 238 -10.04 -4.82 23.59
C PRO A 238 -8.63 -4.34 23.92
N GLN A 239 -8.32 -4.11 25.20
CA GLN A 239 -7.00 -3.68 25.72
C GLN A 239 -6.62 -2.21 25.42
N VAL A 240 -7.28 -1.54 24.49
CA VAL A 240 -7.02 -0.12 24.16
C VAL A 240 -8.06 0.81 24.78
N GLY A 241 -9.31 0.32 24.90
CA GLY A 241 -10.44 1.09 25.43
C GLY A 241 -11.20 1.84 24.36
N GLN A 242 -12.06 2.74 24.81
CA GLN A 242 -13.01 3.45 23.96
C GLN A 242 -12.33 4.46 23.05
N LYS A 243 -12.68 4.43 21.77
CA LYS A 243 -12.18 5.34 20.73
C LYS A 243 -13.35 5.88 19.90
N ASP A 244 -13.22 7.13 19.52
CA ASP A 244 -14.06 7.77 18.51
C ASP A 244 -13.59 7.32 17.12
N MET A 245 -14.46 6.65 16.39
CA MET A 245 -14.20 6.14 15.04
C MET A 245 -14.92 6.99 14.01
N TYR A 246 -14.20 7.38 12.98
CA TYR A 246 -14.76 8.15 11.86
C TYR A 246 -14.70 7.31 10.58
N LEU A 247 -15.76 7.38 9.78
CA LEU A 247 -15.78 6.74 8.48
C LEU A 247 -14.90 7.55 7.52
N LEU A 248 -13.89 6.89 6.98
CA LEU A 248 -12.97 7.43 5.99
C LEU A 248 -13.14 6.66 4.68
N HIS A 249 -12.56 7.18 3.61
CA HIS A 249 -12.22 6.36 2.45
C HIS A 249 -10.87 5.70 2.69
N HIS A 250 -10.72 4.44 2.27
CA HIS A 250 -9.44 3.75 2.30
C HIS A 250 -9.39 2.67 1.21
N GLU A 251 -8.20 2.35 0.73
CA GLU A 251 -7.97 1.58 -0.51
C GLU A 251 -8.45 0.14 -0.45
N GLU A 252 -8.42 -0.51 0.70
CA GLU A 252 -8.90 -1.90 0.81
C GLU A 252 -10.37 -2.06 0.50
N ILE A 253 -11.17 -1.00 0.67
CA ILE A 253 -12.59 -1.04 0.31
C ILE A 253 -12.77 -1.36 -1.17
N GLU A 254 -11.91 -0.82 -2.03
CA GLU A 254 -11.93 -1.10 -3.47
C GLU A 254 -11.65 -2.57 -3.76
N SER A 255 -10.57 -3.09 -3.19
CA SER A 255 -10.17 -4.48 -3.35
C SER A 255 -11.26 -5.44 -2.85
N LEU A 256 -11.81 -5.17 -1.67
CA LEU A 256 -12.90 -5.94 -1.10
C LEU A 256 -14.16 -5.81 -1.94
N ALA A 257 -14.48 -4.59 -2.41
CA ALA A 257 -15.62 -4.34 -3.28
C ALA A 257 -15.52 -5.07 -4.61
N LYS A 258 -14.33 -5.26 -5.13
CA LYS A 258 -14.10 -5.98 -6.39
C LYS A 258 -14.10 -7.50 -6.22
N ASN A 259 -13.49 -8.01 -5.16
CA ASN A 259 -13.10 -9.42 -5.08
C ASN A 259 -13.97 -10.27 -4.14
N ILE A 260 -14.76 -9.68 -3.24
CA ILE A 260 -15.68 -10.44 -2.39
C ILE A 260 -17.09 -10.36 -2.96
N PRO A 261 -17.63 -11.46 -3.49
CA PRO A 261 -18.99 -11.49 -4.05
C PRO A 261 -20.05 -11.38 -2.95
N ASP A 262 -21.27 -11.07 -3.38
CA ASP A 262 -22.53 -11.17 -2.60
C ASP A 262 -22.60 -10.38 -1.28
N ARG A 263 -21.73 -9.40 -1.08
CA ARG A 263 -21.78 -8.50 0.07
C ARG A 263 -22.79 -7.37 -0.13
N LYS A 264 -23.42 -6.93 0.96
CA LYS A 264 -24.31 -5.79 0.95
C LYS A 264 -23.60 -4.47 1.27
N SER A 265 -22.56 -4.51 2.11
CA SER A 265 -21.85 -3.32 2.54
C SER A 265 -20.40 -3.59 2.92
N THR A 266 -19.51 -2.67 2.59
CA THR A 266 -18.10 -2.66 3.05
C THR A 266 -17.75 -1.23 3.48
N ARG A 267 -17.23 -1.07 4.70
CA ARG A 267 -16.89 0.21 5.32
C ARG A 267 -15.55 0.14 6.04
N LEU A 268 -14.84 1.25 6.08
CA LEU A 268 -13.71 1.46 6.99
C LEU A 268 -14.05 2.59 7.98
N ASN A 269 -13.63 2.41 9.22
CA ASN A 269 -13.67 3.44 10.25
C ASN A 269 -12.36 3.48 11.02
N SER A 270 -11.72 4.62 11.08
CA SER A 270 -10.45 4.83 11.76
C SER A 270 -10.54 5.88 12.86
N SER A 271 -9.66 5.80 13.86
CA SER A 271 -9.42 6.84 14.87
C SER A 271 -7.94 7.20 14.87
N HIS A 272 -7.62 8.33 14.29
CA HIS A 272 -6.26 8.89 14.27
C HIS A 272 -5.99 9.77 15.49
#